data_77faa9b4f0e5e9f3e4bec6ea577fc2c1
#
_entry.id   77faa9b4f0e5e9f3e4bec6ea577fc2c1
#
_cell.length_a   1.000
_cell.length_b   1.000
_cell.length_c   1.000
_cell.angle_alpha   90.00
_cell.angle_beta   90.00
_cell.angle_gamma   90.00
#
_symmetry.space_group_name_H-M   'P 1'
#
loop_
_entity.id
_entity.type
_entity.pdbx_description
1 polymer ?
#
loop_
_entity_poly.entity_id
_entity_poly.type
_entity_poly.pdbx_seq_one_letter_code
_entity_poly.pdbx_strand_id
1 'polypeptide(L)'
;AHIAIAPQLLWKAPSPIEARALHFRRGEVGRVVTDDPALWKDLNESNCFIVKKDKKTSIRDDETVLEYYTDPYPLSMLYSLLSELENALKKTVWLSSGASLVIEATEAMYVIDVNSSHRKSGSAERYGTNGKNGDPALQANLELVPEIARQIRLRNLTGMILVDFMNMKTPEAGD
;
A
#
# COMPACT_ATOMS: atom_id res chain seq x y z
N ALA A 1 -19.65 -2.56 -43.15
CA ALA A 1 -18.97 -3.18 -42.01
C ALA A 1 -17.73 -3.90 -42.55
N HIS A 2 -16.54 -3.38 -42.28
CA HIS A 2 -15.29 -4.07 -42.62
C HIS A 2 -15.06 -5.16 -41.57
N ILE A 3 -15.19 -6.41 -41.98
CA ILE A 3 -14.78 -7.55 -41.18
C ILE A 3 -13.24 -7.56 -41.22
N ALA A 4 -12.57 -7.38 -40.11
CA ALA A 4 -11.13 -7.50 -40.01
C ALA A 4 -10.73 -8.95 -40.38
N ILE A 5 -9.91 -9.11 -41.42
CA ILE A 5 -9.49 -10.40 -41.96
C ILE A 5 -8.36 -11.04 -41.15
N ALA A 6 -7.75 -10.30 -40.23
CA ALA A 6 -6.67 -10.79 -39.36
C ALA A 6 -6.88 -10.35 -37.90
N PRO A 7 -6.43 -11.15 -36.93
CA PRO A 7 -6.49 -10.76 -35.55
C PRO A 7 -5.68 -9.46 -35.34
N GLN A 8 -6.30 -8.47 -34.69
CA GLN A 8 -5.67 -7.19 -34.36
C GLN A 8 -5.57 -7.05 -32.86
N LEU A 9 -4.46 -6.49 -32.39
CA LEU A 9 -4.32 -6.09 -30.99
C LEU A 9 -5.22 -4.89 -30.72
N LEU A 10 -6.31 -5.10 -30.01
CA LEU A 10 -7.26 -4.05 -29.65
C LEU A 10 -6.78 -3.20 -28.46
N TRP A 11 -6.03 -3.82 -27.56
CA TRP A 11 -5.53 -3.17 -26.36
C TRP A 11 -4.29 -3.91 -25.85
N LYS A 12 -3.25 -3.16 -25.50
CA LYS A 12 -2.04 -3.69 -24.86
C LYS A 12 -2.17 -3.45 -23.36
N ALA A 13 -2.08 -4.51 -22.57
CA ALA A 13 -2.05 -4.36 -21.11
C ALA A 13 -0.86 -3.49 -20.68
N PRO A 14 -1.04 -2.58 -19.73
CA PRO A 14 0.08 -1.82 -19.19
C PRO A 14 1.10 -2.79 -18.54
N SER A 15 2.36 -2.40 -18.53
CA SER A 15 3.38 -3.11 -17.77
C SER A 15 3.00 -3.13 -16.28
N PRO A 16 3.51 -4.05 -15.46
CA PRO A 16 3.24 -4.08 -14.03
C PRO A 16 3.54 -2.76 -13.32
N ILE A 17 4.54 -2.03 -13.79
CA ILE A 17 4.96 -0.74 -13.22
C ILE A 17 3.98 0.36 -13.65
N GLU A 18 3.60 0.40 -14.94
CA GLU A 18 2.57 1.33 -15.41
C GLU A 18 1.23 1.09 -14.70
N ALA A 19 0.82 -0.18 -14.56
CA ALA A 19 -0.39 -0.55 -13.83
C ALA A 19 -0.32 -0.08 -12.37
N ARG A 20 0.83 -0.18 -11.74
CA ARG A 20 1.04 0.30 -10.38
C ARG A 20 1.02 1.83 -10.30
N ALA A 21 1.65 2.50 -11.24
CA ALA A 21 1.65 3.96 -11.33
C ALA A 21 0.23 4.53 -11.54
N LEU A 22 -0.60 3.86 -12.33
CA LEU A 22 -2.00 4.23 -12.55
C LEU A 22 -2.89 4.04 -11.30
N HIS A 23 -2.45 3.20 -10.34
CA HIS A 23 -3.16 3.02 -9.07
C HIS A 23 -2.96 4.15 -8.08
N PHE A 24 -1.91 4.95 -8.23
CA PHE A 24 -1.75 6.12 -7.41
C PHE A 24 -2.75 7.19 -7.85
N ARG A 25 -3.49 7.71 -6.90
CA ARG A 25 -4.36 8.86 -7.16
C ARG A 25 -3.50 10.06 -7.54
N ARG A 26 -4.02 10.88 -8.46
CA ARG A 26 -3.37 12.14 -8.77
C ARG A 26 -3.15 12.94 -7.50
N GLY A 27 -1.91 13.41 -7.30
CA GLY A 27 -1.50 14.14 -6.10
C GLY A 27 -0.99 13.29 -4.92
N GLU A 28 -1.18 11.95 -4.92
CA GLU A 28 -0.58 11.08 -3.88
C GLU A 28 0.92 10.86 -4.08
N VAL A 29 1.37 10.88 -5.34
CA VAL A 29 2.78 10.71 -5.70
C VAL A 29 3.22 11.92 -6.52
N GLY A 30 4.03 12.76 -5.92
CA GLY A 30 4.54 13.96 -6.60
C GLY A 30 5.71 13.68 -7.56
N ARG A 31 6.48 12.61 -7.32
CA ARG A 31 7.68 12.32 -8.10
C ARG A 31 7.94 10.81 -8.18
N VAL A 32 8.28 10.35 -9.37
CA VAL A 32 8.81 9.00 -9.65
C VAL A 32 10.25 9.16 -10.12
N VAL A 33 11.18 8.47 -9.48
CA VAL A 33 12.62 8.55 -9.77
C VAL A 33 13.12 7.16 -10.13
N THR A 34 13.90 7.06 -11.20
CA THR A 34 14.53 5.80 -11.62
C THR A 34 15.95 6.03 -12.11
N ASP A 35 16.84 5.10 -11.83
CA ASP A 35 18.21 5.01 -12.34
C ASP A 35 18.36 3.96 -13.47
N ASP A 36 17.26 3.21 -13.75
CA ASP A 36 17.19 2.25 -14.85
C ASP A 36 16.79 2.94 -16.16
N PRO A 37 17.67 2.97 -17.19
CA PRO A 37 17.38 3.62 -18.47
C PRO A 37 16.26 2.94 -19.26
N ALA A 38 16.09 1.60 -19.13
CA ALA A 38 15.04 0.88 -19.82
C ALA A 38 13.67 1.22 -19.22
N LEU A 39 13.59 1.17 -17.88
CA LEU A 39 12.39 1.55 -17.15
C LEU A 39 12.01 3.02 -17.40
N TRP A 40 13.01 3.91 -17.40
CA TRP A 40 12.76 5.33 -17.68
C TRP A 40 12.15 5.53 -19.07
N LYS A 41 12.69 4.83 -20.08
CA LYS A 41 12.16 4.89 -21.45
C LYS A 41 10.71 4.41 -21.50
N ASP A 42 10.40 3.25 -20.91
CA ASP A 42 9.05 2.68 -20.91
C ASP A 42 8.05 3.62 -20.23
N LEU A 43 8.41 4.19 -19.06
CA LEU A 43 7.56 5.12 -18.32
C LEU A 43 7.37 6.45 -19.07
N ASN A 44 8.39 6.95 -19.76
CA ASN A 44 8.31 8.16 -20.58
C ASN A 44 7.40 7.95 -21.80
N GLU A 45 7.46 6.78 -22.44
CA GLU A 45 6.60 6.44 -23.59
C GLU A 45 5.14 6.20 -23.18
N SER A 46 4.87 5.84 -21.91
CA SER A 46 3.51 5.62 -21.41
C SER A 46 2.64 6.87 -21.35
N ASN A 47 3.24 8.06 -21.40
CA ASN A 47 2.58 9.37 -21.24
C ASN A 47 1.78 9.53 -19.93
N CYS A 48 2.05 8.69 -18.93
CA CYS A 48 1.40 8.75 -17.62
C CYS A 48 2.02 9.80 -16.69
N PHE A 49 3.21 10.30 -17.05
CA PHE A 49 4.03 11.18 -16.21
C PHE A 49 4.47 12.43 -16.97
N ILE A 50 4.75 13.49 -16.21
CA ILE A 50 5.37 14.69 -16.77
C ILE A 50 6.89 14.57 -16.64
N VAL A 51 7.59 14.64 -17.75
CA VAL A 51 9.05 14.70 -17.75
C VAL A 51 9.49 16.14 -17.64
N LYS A 52 10.25 16.47 -16.60
CA LYS A 52 10.90 17.77 -16.48
C LYS A 52 11.93 17.95 -17.60
N LYS A 53 11.63 18.81 -18.57
CA LYS A 53 12.59 19.21 -19.59
C LYS A 53 13.47 20.38 -19.12
N ASP A 54 12.97 21.23 -18.22
CA ASP A 54 13.67 22.42 -17.73
C ASP A 54 13.24 22.79 -16.30
N LYS A 55 14.11 23.52 -15.58
CA LYS A 55 13.86 24.07 -14.23
C LYS A 55 12.67 25.04 -14.14
N LYS A 56 12.13 25.47 -15.28
CA LYS A 56 11.03 26.47 -15.40
C LYS A 56 9.67 25.85 -15.65
N THR A 57 9.57 24.51 -15.82
CA THR A 57 8.27 23.87 -16.04
C THR A 57 7.43 23.98 -14.78
N SER A 58 6.35 24.74 -14.86
CA SER A 58 5.34 24.80 -13.79
C SER A 58 4.60 23.47 -13.73
N ILE A 59 4.69 22.79 -12.62
CA ILE A 59 4.03 21.50 -12.34
C ILE A 59 2.80 21.82 -11.51
N ARG A 60 1.66 21.25 -11.89
CA ARG A 60 0.44 21.35 -11.10
C ARG A 60 0.51 20.38 -9.92
N ASP A 61 -0.18 20.68 -8.85
CA ASP A 61 -0.21 19.85 -7.62
C ASP A 61 -0.77 18.44 -7.84
N ASP A 62 -1.50 18.21 -8.95
CA ASP A 62 -2.09 16.94 -9.33
C ASP A 62 -1.24 16.13 -10.33
N GLU A 63 -0.06 16.61 -10.68
CA GLU A 63 0.82 16.01 -11.68
C GLU A 63 2.00 15.28 -11.06
N THR A 64 2.26 14.05 -11.53
CA THR A 64 3.43 13.26 -11.13
C THR A 64 4.59 13.47 -12.10
N VAL A 65 5.74 13.84 -11.57
CA VAL A 65 6.97 14.08 -12.34
C VAL A 65 7.80 12.81 -12.45
N LEU A 66 8.22 12.47 -13.67
CA LEU A 66 9.21 11.43 -13.91
C LEU A 66 10.60 12.05 -13.99
N GLU A 67 11.53 11.55 -13.21
CA GLU A 67 12.92 11.99 -13.13
C GLU A 67 13.89 10.84 -13.37
N TYR A 68 14.86 11.06 -14.28
CA TYR A 68 15.96 10.13 -14.44
C TYR A 68 17.12 10.51 -13.52
N TYR A 69 17.53 9.55 -12.70
CA TYR A 69 18.59 9.75 -11.72
C TYR A 69 19.96 9.40 -12.33
N THR A 70 20.90 10.31 -12.26
CA THR A 70 22.22 10.18 -12.89
C THR A 70 23.40 10.34 -11.93
N ASP A 71 23.11 10.53 -10.64
CA ASP A 71 24.17 10.67 -9.63
C ASP A 71 24.89 9.34 -9.42
N PRO A 72 26.22 9.31 -9.22
CA PRO A 72 26.98 8.08 -8.96
C PRO A 72 26.62 7.41 -7.61
N TYR A 73 25.99 8.12 -6.67
CA TYR A 73 25.54 7.51 -5.42
C TYR A 73 24.28 6.67 -5.66
N PRO A 74 24.25 5.37 -5.27
CA PRO A 74 23.13 4.50 -5.58
C PRO A 74 21.78 5.01 -5.06
N LEU A 75 20.77 5.02 -5.90
CA LEU A 75 19.41 5.46 -5.56
C LEU A 75 18.84 4.65 -4.37
N SER A 76 19.11 3.34 -4.33
CA SER A 76 18.71 2.46 -3.24
C SER A 76 19.27 2.86 -1.88
N MET A 77 20.50 3.37 -1.86
CA MET A 77 21.12 3.87 -0.63
C MET A 77 20.63 5.26 -0.26
N LEU A 78 20.45 6.15 -1.26
CA LEU A 78 19.97 7.51 -1.03
C LEU A 78 18.61 7.53 -0.32
N TYR A 79 17.73 6.62 -0.67
CA TYR A 79 16.40 6.50 -0.07
C TYR A 79 16.28 5.35 0.93
N SER A 80 17.40 4.70 1.32
CA SER A 80 17.41 3.58 2.26
C SER A 80 16.42 2.46 1.88
N LEU A 81 16.22 2.20 0.57
CA LEU A 81 15.18 1.33 0.05
C LEU A 81 15.24 -0.10 0.61
N LEU A 82 16.44 -0.63 0.83
CA LEU A 82 16.60 -1.99 1.39
C LEU A 82 16.08 -2.06 2.82
N SER A 83 16.43 -1.08 3.65
CA SER A 83 15.94 -1.01 5.04
C SER A 83 14.43 -0.82 5.10
N GLU A 84 13.86 0.01 4.22
CA GLU A 84 12.41 0.17 4.11
C GLU A 84 11.72 -1.13 3.66
N LEU A 85 12.31 -1.84 2.70
CA LEU A 85 11.80 -3.14 2.25
C LEU A 85 11.86 -4.19 3.38
N GLU A 86 12.99 -4.28 4.09
CA GLU A 86 13.11 -5.18 5.24
C GLU A 86 12.09 -4.86 6.33
N ASN A 87 11.88 -3.58 6.64
CA ASN A 87 10.86 -3.14 7.58
C ASN A 87 9.44 -3.49 7.12
N ALA A 88 9.16 -3.28 5.83
CA ALA A 88 7.86 -3.62 5.25
C ALA A 88 7.55 -5.12 5.26
N LEU A 89 8.57 -5.97 5.25
CA LEU A 89 8.44 -7.44 5.24
C LEU A 89 8.53 -8.08 6.63
N LYS A 90 8.70 -7.30 7.71
CA LYS A 90 8.71 -7.84 9.07
C LYS A 90 7.43 -8.60 9.38
N LYS A 91 7.58 -9.73 10.09
CA LYS A 91 6.46 -10.56 10.54
C LYS A 91 5.47 -9.76 11.37
N THR A 92 5.95 -8.91 12.27
CA THR A 92 5.13 -8.10 13.16
C THR A 92 5.08 -6.65 12.67
N VAL A 93 3.86 -6.15 12.54
CA VAL A 93 3.56 -4.75 12.16
C VAL A 93 2.94 -4.06 13.37
N TRP A 94 3.58 -2.98 13.82
CA TRP A 94 3.10 -2.18 14.94
C TRP A 94 2.32 -0.97 14.43
N LEU A 95 1.18 -0.72 15.05
CA LEU A 95 0.36 0.48 14.79
C LEU A 95 0.69 1.58 15.81
N SER A 96 0.36 2.81 15.48
CA SER A 96 0.53 3.96 16.36
C SER A 96 -0.30 3.87 17.64
N SER A 97 -1.39 3.13 17.62
CA SER A 97 -2.22 2.81 18.80
C SER A 97 -1.52 1.87 19.79
N GLY A 98 -0.45 1.20 19.35
CA GLY A 98 0.25 0.16 20.10
C GLY A 98 -0.32 -1.24 19.87
N ALA A 99 -1.35 -1.39 19.05
CA ALA A 99 -1.79 -2.69 18.55
C ALA A 99 -0.76 -3.25 17.55
N SER A 100 -0.79 -4.54 17.30
CA SER A 100 0.08 -5.18 16.32
C SER A 100 -0.63 -6.26 15.53
N LEU A 101 -0.16 -6.45 14.30
CA LEU A 101 -0.52 -7.56 13.44
C LEU A 101 0.67 -8.51 13.34
N VAL A 102 0.45 -9.79 13.45
CA VAL A 102 1.46 -10.83 13.18
C VAL A 102 1.04 -11.55 11.91
N ILE A 103 1.86 -11.47 10.87
CA ILE A 103 1.57 -12.00 9.54
C ILE A 103 2.48 -13.18 9.27
N GLU A 104 1.92 -14.35 9.06
CA GLU A 104 2.64 -15.59 8.81
C GLU A 104 2.17 -16.28 7.52
N ALA A 105 3.14 -16.81 6.77
CA ALA A 105 2.87 -17.69 5.66
C ALA A 105 2.93 -19.14 6.15
N THR A 106 1.91 -19.93 5.83
CA THR A 106 1.88 -21.37 5.98
C THR A 106 1.95 -22.03 4.61
N GLU A 107 1.96 -23.36 4.55
CA GLU A 107 1.94 -24.07 3.25
C GLU A 107 0.67 -23.82 2.45
N ALA A 108 -0.46 -23.56 3.10
CA ALA A 108 -1.77 -23.49 2.44
C ALA A 108 -2.39 -22.08 2.46
N MET A 109 -1.96 -21.20 3.36
CA MET A 109 -2.61 -19.90 3.58
C MET A 109 -1.70 -18.91 4.27
N TYR A 110 -2.11 -17.65 4.26
CA TYR A 110 -1.59 -16.64 5.17
C TYR A 110 -2.46 -16.50 6.38
N VAL A 111 -1.84 -16.34 7.56
CA VAL A 111 -2.54 -16.08 8.82
C VAL A 111 -2.14 -14.69 9.31
N ILE A 112 -3.13 -13.90 9.68
CA ILE A 112 -2.96 -12.58 10.26
C ILE A 112 -3.59 -12.61 11.66
N ASP A 113 -2.77 -12.61 12.69
CA ASP A 113 -3.17 -12.53 14.08
C ASP A 113 -3.20 -11.08 14.55
N VAL A 114 -4.27 -10.68 15.21
CA VAL A 114 -4.51 -9.32 15.69
C VAL A 114 -4.29 -9.26 17.19
N ASN A 115 -3.29 -8.47 17.59
CA ASN A 115 -2.96 -8.26 19.00
C ASN A 115 -3.26 -6.83 19.44
N SER A 116 -4.16 -6.67 20.42
CA SER A 116 -4.34 -5.37 21.08
C SER A 116 -3.15 -5.12 22.02
N SER A 117 -2.69 -3.86 22.08
CA SER A 117 -1.82 -3.49 23.18
C SER A 117 -2.58 -3.69 24.50
N HIS A 118 -2.13 -4.60 25.34
CA HIS A 118 -2.55 -4.64 26.73
C HIS A 118 -2.05 -3.35 27.43
N ARG A 119 -2.68 -2.23 27.18
CA ARG A 119 -2.57 -1.09 28.09
C ARG A 119 -3.35 -1.48 29.34
N LYS A 120 -2.61 -1.84 30.38
CA LYS A 120 -3.10 -1.96 31.75
C LYS A 120 -4.13 -0.86 32.00
N SER A 121 -5.26 -1.26 32.55
CA SER A 121 -6.40 -0.45 32.98
C SER A 121 -5.98 0.99 33.37
N GLY A 122 -6.31 1.98 32.53
CA GLY A 122 -6.05 3.38 32.79
C GLY A 122 -6.21 4.33 31.62
N SER A 123 -6.36 3.83 30.41
CA SER A 123 -6.49 4.67 29.23
C SER A 123 -7.75 4.40 28.38
N ALA A 124 -8.85 3.97 29.02
CA ALA A 124 -10.18 3.93 28.41
C ALA A 124 -10.65 5.31 27.91
N GLU A 125 -9.94 6.37 28.26
CA GLU A 125 -10.31 7.76 27.94
C GLU A 125 -9.86 8.23 26.55
N ARG A 126 -9.03 7.47 25.80
CA ARG A 126 -8.59 7.88 24.44
C ARG A 126 -9.50 7.38 23.31
N TYR A 127 -10.25 6.33 23.53
CA TYR A 127 -11.35 6.00 22.64
C TYR A 127 -12.54 6.83 23.16
N GLY A 128 -12.76 7.99 22.55
CA GLY A 128 -13.85 8.90 22.90
C GLY A 128 -15.19 8.20 22.82
N THR A 129 -15.51 7.41 23.84
CA THR A 129 -16.87 6.90 24.07
C THR A 129 -17.73 8.01 24.63
N ASN A 130 -17.98 9.03 23.82
CA ASN A 130 -19.18 9.86 23.99
C ASN A 130 -20.40 9.06 23.48
N GLY A 131 -20.67 7.93 24.10
CA GLY A 131 -21.85 7.13 23.70
C GLY A 131 -21.82 5.76 24.36
N LYS A 132 -22.69 5.58 25.28
CA LYS A 132 -23.09 4.33 25.91
C LYS A 132 -23.08 3.16 24.91
N ASN A 133 -22.35 2.05 25.21
CA ASN A 133 -22.48 0.70 24.66
C ASN A 133 -21.65 0.31 23.42
N GLY A 134 -20.46 0.81 23.18
CA GLY A 134 -19.57 0.23 22.15
C GLY A 134 -18.69 -0.89 22.73
N ASP A 135 -18.61 -2.06 22.05
CA ASP A 135 -17.65 -3.11 22.40
C ASP A 135 -16.22 -2.62 22.08
N PRO A 136 -15.30 -2.58 23.07
CA PRO A 136 -13.91 -2.17 22.82
C PRO A 136 -13.18 -3.07 21.81
N ALA A 137 -13.55 -4.35 21.72
CA ALA A 137 -12.98 -5.27 20.76
C ALA A 137 -13.41 -4.94 19.32
N LEU A 138 -14.69 -4.56 19.12
CA LEU A 138 -15.18 -4.10 17.82
C LEU A 138 -14.41 -2.85 17.36
N GLN A 139 -14.26 -1.85 18.23
CA GLN A 139 -13.54 -0.62 17.89
C GLN A 139 -12.08 -0.90 17.50
N ALA A 140 -11.40 -1.75 18.26
CA ALA A 140 -10.04 -2.14 17.97
C ALA A 140 -9.93 -2.94 16.67
N ASN A 141 -10.85 -3.86 16.40
CA ASN A 141 -10.90 -4.59 15.13
C ASN A 141 -11.10 -3.64 13.94
N LEU A 142 -12.04 -2.70 14.05
CA LEU A 142 -12.31 -1.71 12.99
C LEU A 142 -11.10 -0.78 12.71
N GLU A 143 -10.32 -0.43 13.74
CA GLU A 143 -9.10 0.35 13.57
C GLU A 143 -8.05 -0.42 12.77
N LEU A 144 -7.99 -1.74 12.92
CA LEU A 144 -6.98 -2.59 12.28
C LEU A 144 -7.30 -2.96 10.83
N VAL A 145 -8.58 -2.96 10.43
CA VAL A 145 -9.00 -3.33 9.06
C VAL A 145 -8.28 -2.56 7.95
N PRO A 146 -8.13 -1.23 8.00
CA PRO A 146 -7.40 -0.49 6.96
C PRO A 146 -5.94 -0.94 6.85
N GLU A 147 -5.28 -1.21 7.98
CA GLU A 147 -3.89 -1.65 7.98
C GLU A 147 -3.76 -3.08 7.46
N ILE A 148 -4.66 -4.00 7.82
CA ILE A 148 -4.71 -5.35 7.25
C ILE A 148 -4.82 -5.27 5.73
N ALA A 149 -5.75 -4.48 5.21
CA ALA A 149 -5.92 -4.27 3.77
C ALA A 149 -4.67 -3.66 3.12
N ARG A 150 -3.98 -2.74 3.80
CA ARG A 150 -2.70 -2.18 3.34
C ARG A 150 -1.61 -3.24 3.27
N GLN A 151 -1.47 -4.08 4.29
CA GLN A 151 -0.47 -5.14 4.36
C GLN A 151 -0.70 -6.23 3.30
N ILE A 152 -1.94 -6.63 3.04
CA ILE A 152 -2.30 -7.56 1.98
C ILE A 152 -1.81 -7.02 0.62
N ARG A 153 -2.07 -5.76 0.31
CA ARG A 153 -1.63 -5.13 -0.94
C ARG A 153 -0.11 -4.95 -1.00
N LEU A 154 0.50 -4.45 0.08
CA LEU A 154 1.93 -4.15 0.15
C LEU A 154 2.78 -5.41 -0.08
N ARG A 155 2.37 -6.52 0.54
CA ARG A 155 3.08 -7.81 0.46
C ARG A 155 2.61 -8.69 -0.69
N ASN A 156 1.62 -8.22 -1.48
CA ASN A 156 1.01 -8.98 -2.56
C ASN A 156 0.53 -10.37 -2.10
N LEU A 157 -0.11 -10.42 -0.91
CA LEU A 157 -0.64 -11.68 -0.39
C LEU A 157 -1.79 -12.15 -1.28
N THR A 158 -1.76 -13.43 -1.66
CA THR A 158 -2.73 -14.04 -2.57
C THR A 158 -3.20 -15.40 -2.03
N GLY A 159 -4.32 -15.89 -2.52
CA GLY A 159 -4.89 -17.16 -2.07
C GLY A 159 -5.74 -16.99 -0.81
N MET A 160 -5.72 -17.98 0.06
CA MET A 160 -6.48 -17.94 1.31
C MET A 160 -5.77 -17.09 2.35
N ILE A 161 -6.48 -16.16 2.95
CA ILE A 161 -6.00 -15.32 4.03
C ILE A 161 -6.96 -15.42 5.20
N LEU A 162 -6.47 -15.96 6.31
CA LEU A 162 -7.20 -16.06 7.56
C LEU A 162 -6.83 -14.87 8.45
N VAL A 163 -7.83 -14.13 8.91
CA VAL A 163 -7.63 -13.04 9.88
C VAL A 163 -8.29 -13.45 11.19
N ASP A 164 -7.49 -13.54 12.25
CA ASP A 164 -7.96 -13.82 13.59
C ASP A 164 -8.20 -12.50 14.34
N PHE A 165 -9.46 -12.08 14.36
CA PHE A 165 -9.89 -10.86 15.05
C PHE A 165 -10.13 -11.11 16.54
N MET A 166 -10.04 -10.03 17.33
CA MET A 166 -10.39 -10.10 18.76
C MET A 166 -11.86 -10.45 18.95
N ASN A 167 -12.12 -11.35 19.91
CA ASN A 167 -13.49 -11.77 20.25
C ASN A 167 -14.34 -10.61 20.75
N MET A 168 -15.49 -10.44 20.14
CA MET A 168 -16.48 -9.43 20.51
C MET A 168 -17.47 -9.97 21.53
N LYS A 169 -17.95 -9.11 22.42
CA LYS A 169 -18.86 -9.52 23.51
C LYS A 169 -20.31 -9.62 23.08
N THR A 170 -20.69 -8.94 22.00
CA THR A 170 -22.08 -8.90 21.50
C THR A 170 -22.17 -9.61 20.15
N PRO A 171 -23.14 -10.53 19.95
CA PRO A 171 -23.35 -11.20 18.66
C PRO A 171 -23.59 -10.22 17.49
N GLU A 172 -24.23 -9.08 17.76
CA GLU A 172 -24.55 -8.03 16.77
C GLU A 172 -23.30 -7.28 16.27
N ALA A 173 -22.16 -7.45 16.95
CA ALA A 173 -20.90 -6.81 16.55
C ALA A 173 -20.06 -7.70 15.60
N GLY A 174 -20.55 -8.89 15.26
CA GLY A 174 -19.87 -9.87 14.40
C GLY A 174 -20.35 -9.94 12.96
N ASP A 175 -21.43 -9.23 12.59
CA ASP A 175 -21.99 -9.21 11.24
C ASP A 175 -21.35 -8.16 10.33
#